data_479559fe1f883b17d5a643de4609e7d2
#
_entry.id   479559fe1f883b17d5a643de4609e7d2
#
_cell.length_a   1.000
_cell.length_b   1.000
_cell.length_c   1.000
_cell.angle_alpha   90.00
_cell.angle_beta   90.00
_cell.angle_gamma   90.00
#
_symmetry.space_group_name_H-M   'P 1'
#
loop_
_entity.id
_entity.type
_entity.pdbx_description
1 polymer ?
#
loop_
_entity_poly.entity_id
_entity_poly.type
_entity_poly.pdbx_seq_one_letter_code
_entity_poly.pdbx_strand_id
1 'polypeptide(L)'
;HYYDEIDLFKPKFKGENNYRYYDYFQSIELENILMLKQLDMSISEIKSYLNNPNVNDFVNIADDKILKIEQDIRRLKQTKKVLEIKKNQLLKSSRVTDFEIEIVERQDEYLLVSNEPFVQYDVKEILEYLQQAWNIEQYKVGCGSYISIDKIKNNDFEHYDGLFISLQNKRYGKNVLLQSKGKYLCGYVKGDWDKIAVLY
;
A
#
# COMPACT_ATOMS: atom_id res chain seq x y z
N HIS A 1 7.78 27.56 -26.53
CA HIS A 1 7.65 28.81 -25.78
C HIS A 1 8.32 28.68 -24.41
N TYR A 2 7.88 27.76 -23.60
CA TYR A 2 8.32 27.53 -22.23
C TYR A 2 9.84 27.31 -22.10
N TYR A 3 10.47 26.50 -22.97
CA TYR A 3 11.91 26.22 -22.89
C TYR A 3 12.77 27.42 -23.24
N ASP A 4 12.28 28.35 -24.09
CA ASP A 4 12.93 29.63 -24.39
C ASP A 4 12.86 30.57 -23.17
N GLU A 5 11.72 30.64 -22.50
CA GLU A 5 11.51 31.48 -21.30
C GLU A 5 12.37 31.06 -20.10
N ILE A 6 12.57 29.77 -19.91
CA ILE A 6 13.39 29.24 -18.83
C ILE A 6 14.86 29.03 -19.22
N ASP A 7 15.32 29.54 -20.33
CA ASP A 7 16.70 29.41 -20.82
C ASP A 7 17.21 27.96 -20.95
N LEU A 8 16.32 27.03 -21.30
CA LEU A 8 16.70 25.65 -21.57
C LEU A 8 16.96 25.39 -23.05
N PHE A 9 16.15 25.97 -23.92
CA PHE A 9 16.26 25.80 -25.36
C PHE A 9 15.81 27.08 -26.07
N LYS A 10 16.74 27.84 -26.66
CA LYS A 10 16.49 29.12 -27.31
C LYS A 10 16.43 28.99 -28.82
N PRO A 11 15.62 29.78 -29.51
CA PRO A 11 15.67 29.86 -30.97
C PRO A 11 17.01 30.45 -31.42
N LYS A 12 17.45 30.05 -32.59
CA LYS A 12 18.65 30.60 -33.22
C LYS A 12 18.51 32.11 -33.44
N PHE A 13 17.31 32.53 -33.88
CA PHE A 13 16.93 33.95 -33.96
C PHE A 13 15.41 34.10 -33.90
N LYS A 14 14.98 35.34 -33.61
CA LYS A 14 13.56 35.74 -33.72
C LYS A 14 13.44 36.69 -34.90
N GLY A 15 12.51 36.41 -35.82
CA GLY A 15 12.22 37.25 -36.95
C GLY A 15 11.49 38.54 -36.56
N GLU A 16 11.37 39.48 -37.50
CA GLU A 16 10.65 40.78 -37.32
C GLU A 16 9.17 40.57 -36.92
N ASN A 17 8.56 39.45 -37.32
CA ASN A 17 7.22 39.04 -36.97
C ASN A 17 7.15 38.30 -35.60
N ASN A 18 8.22 38.32 -34.84
CA ASN A 18 8.37 37.65 -33.54
C ASN A 18 8.28 36.11 -33.60
N TYR A 19 8.37 35.52 -34.80
CA TYR A 19 8.44 34.05 -34.95
C TYR A 19 9.83 33.56 -34.58
N ARG A 20 9.86 32.34 -33.98
CA ARG A 20 11.08 31.64 -33.55
C ARG A 20 11.58 30.75 -34.68
N TYR A 21 12.83 30.90 -35.02
CA TYR A 21 13.50 30.11 -36.06
C TYR A 21 14.56 29.24 -35.42
N TYR A 22 14.55 27.97 -35.79
CA TYR A 22 15.47 26.92 -35.30
C TYR A 22 16.17 26.29 -36.50
N ASP A 23 17.41 25.86 -36.33
CA ASP A 23 18.11 25.12 -37.37
C ASP A 23 18.03 23.60 -37.15
N TYR A 24 18.58 22.85 -38.11
CA TYR A 24 18.54 21.37 -38.05
C TYR A 24 19.28 20.82 -36.83
N PHE A 25 20.40 21.38 -36.40
CA PHE A 25 21.16 20.90 -35.26
C PHE A 25 20.42 21.14 -33.96
N GLN A 26 19.65 22.18 -33.87
CA GLN A 26 18.79 22.44 -32.71
C GLN A 26 17.66 21.43 -32.58
N SER A 27 17.24 20.76 -33.68
CA SER A 27 16.27 19.67 -33.56
C SER A 27 16.84 18.46 -32.75
N ILE A 28 18.12 18.14 -32.94
CA ILE A 28 18.83 17.11 -32.21
C ILE A 28 18.94 17.48 -30.72
N GLU A 29 19.27 18.72 -30.43
CA GLU A 29 19.32 19.22 -29.04
C GLU A 29 17.96 19.12 -28.36
N LEU A 30 16.89 19.50 -29.05
CA LEU A 30 15.53 19.38 -28.54
C LEU A 30 15.15 17.90 -28.27
N GLU A 31 15.50 17.00 -29.18
CA GLU A 31 15.26 15.56 -28.99
C GLU A 31 15.98 15.02 -27.75
N ASN A 32 17.21 15.44 -27.50
CA ASN A 32 17.95 15.09 -26.29
C ASN A 32 17.26 15.62 -25.03
N ILE A 33 16.78 16.87 -25.04
CA ILE A 33 16.01 17.44 -23.92
C ILE A 33 14.74 16.62 -23.67
N LEU A 34 14.00 16.27 -24.74
CA LEU A 34 12.77 15.49 -24.62
C LEU A 34 13.06 14.07 -24.10
N MET A 35 14.14 13.43 -24.53
CA MET A 35 14.58 12.14 -24.02
C MET A 35 14.87 12.22 -22.50
N LEU A 36 15.64 13.21 -22.06
CA LEU A 36 15.94 13.41 -20.64
C LEU A 36 14.66 13.69 -19.82
N LYS A 37 13.68 14.40 -20.40
CA LYS A 37 12.36 14.58 -19.80
C LYS A 37 11.57 13.27 -19.66
N GLN A 38 11.64 12.39 -20.67
CA GLN A 38 11.00 11.07 -20.61
C GLN A 38 11.63 10.16 -19.52
N LEU A 39 12.91 10.41 -19.20
CA LEU A 39 13.59 9.78 -18.06
C LEU A 39 13.24 10.43 -16.72
N ASP A 40 12.20 11.25 -16.67
CA ASP A 40 11.71 11.94 -15.46
C ASP A 40 12.76 12.87 -14.82
N MET A 41 13.68 13.40 -15.63
CA MET A 41 14.61 14.41 -15.15
C MET A 41 13.90 15.77 -14.99
N SER A 42 14.19 16.45 -13.89
CA SER A 42 13.74 17.82 -13.66
C SER A 42 14.44 18.78 -14.61
N ILE A 43 13.85 19.96 -14.83
CA ILE A 43 14.47 21.00 -15.66
C ILE A 43 15.86 21.40 -15.14
N SER A 44 16.04 21.47 -13.83
CA SER A 44 17.33 21.79 -13.20
C SER A 44 18.40 20.71 -13.46
N GLU A 45 18.04 19.42 -13.36
CA GLU A 45 18.92 18.30 -13.68
C GLU A 45 19.32 18.33 -15.16
N ILE A 46 18.37 18.57 -16.07
CA ILE A 46 18.62 18.67 -17.51
C ILE A 46 19.58 19.86 -17.82
N LYS A 47 19.32 21.02 -17.25
CA LYS A 47 20.21 22.19 -17.43
C LYS A 47 21.63 21.93 -16.94
N SER A 48 21.75 21.36 -15.73
CA SER A 48 23.05 21.02 -15.15
C SER A 48 23.80 20.04 -16.04
N TYR A 49 23.15 18.99 -16.50
CA TYR A 49 23.73 17.98 -17.37
C TYR A 49 24.15 18.55 -18.75
N LEU A 50 23.27 19.33 -19.39
CA LEU A 50 23.58 19.91 -20.71
C LEU A 50 24.70 20.98 -20.68
N ASN A 51 24.84 21.71 -19.56
CA ASN A 51 25.89 22.69 -19.39
C ASN A 51 27.28 22.08 -19.22
N ASN A 52 27.37 20.88 -18.62
CA ASN A 52 28.62 20.18 -18.44
C ASN A 52 28.36 18.67 -18.53
N PRO A 53 28.21 18.12 -19.74
CA PRO A 53 27.92 16.71 -19.94
C PRO A 53 29.02 15.85 -19.35
N ASN A 54 28.70 15.07 -18.33
CA ASN A 54 29.63 14.18 -17.66
C ASN A 54 28.96 12.82 -17.46
N VAL A 55 29.68 11.75 -17.85
CA VAL A 55 29.18 10.38 -17.75
C VAL A 55 28.83 10.01 -16.30
N ASN A 56 29.69 10.39 -15.35
CA ASN A 56 29.47 10.06 -13.94
C ASN A 56 28.24 10.76 -13.38
N ASP A 57 27.99 12.02 -13.76
CA ASP A 57 26.80 12.75 -13.32
C ASP A 57 25.52 12.14 -13.86
N PHE A 58 25.55 11.71 -15.14
CA PHE A 58 24.39 11.00 -15.72
C PHE A 58 24.13 9.66 -15.03
N VAL A 59 25.21 8.89 -14.77
CA VAL A 59 25.09 7.58 -14.07
C VAL A 59 24.48 7.79 -12.69
N ASN A 60 24.94 8.75 -11.92
CA ASN A 60 24.39 9.05 -10.59
C ASN A 60 22.90 9.43 -10.66
N ILE A 61 22.52 10.30 -11.59
CA ILE A 61 21.11 10.67 -11.81
C ILE A 61 20.28 9.45 -12.20
N ALA A 62 20.79 8.60 -13.11
CA ALA A 62 20.11 7.39 -13.55
C ALA A 62 19.92 6.40 -12.37
N ASP A 63 20.94 6.18 -11.55
CA ASP A 63 20.89 5.28 -10.41
C ASP A 63 19.85 5.77 -9.37
N ASP A 64 19.82 7.07 -9.07
CA ASP A 64 18.82 7.65 -8.17
C ASP A 64 17.40 7.50 -8.73
N LYS A 65 17.20 7.70 -10.03
CA LYS A 65 15.89 7.52 -10.68
C LYS A 65 15.45 6.06 -10.65
N ILE A 66 16.36 5.13 -10.97
CA ILE A 66 16.09 3.69 -10.91
C ILE A 66 15.67 3.28 -9.50
N LEU A 67 16.42 3.73 -8.48
CA LEU A 67 16.08 3.45 -7.08
C LEU A 67 14.67 3.95 -6.72
N LYS A 68 14.33 5.17 -7.13
CA LYS A 68 13.01 5.74 -6.91
C LYS A 68 11.91 4.95 -7.61
N ILE A 69 12.13 4.58 -8.87
CA ILE A 69 11.18 3.76 -9.64
C ILE A 69 10.96 2.40 -8.96
N GLU A 70 12.02 1.75 -8.47
CA GLU A 70 11.90 0.49 -7.73
C GLU A 70 11.10 0.63 -6.43
N GLN A 71 11.27 1.75 -5.72
CA GLN A 71 10.48 2.07 -4.52
C GLN A 71 8.99 2.26 -4.89
N ASP A 72 8.71 3.00 -5.96
CA ASP A 72 7.35 3.21 -6.45
C ASP A 72 6.70 1.91 -6.92
N ILE A 73 7.44 1.05 -7.62
CA ILE A 73 6.96 -0.30 -8.02
C ILE A 73 6.58 -1.12 -6.79
N ARG A 74 7.43 -1.14 -5.75
CA ARG A 74 7.12 -1.84 -4.49
C ARG A 74 5.86 -1.29 -3.84
N ARG A 75 5.75 0.03 -3.72
CA ARG A 75 4.59 0.72 -3.15
C ARG A 75 3.31 0.42 -3.93
N LEU A 76 3.36 0.51 -5.27
CA LEU A 76 2.19 0.23 -6.13
C LEU A 76 1.75 -1.23 -6.05
N LYS A 77 2.69 -2.19 -5.99
CA LYS A 77 2.38 -3.61 -5.79
C LYS A 77 1.66 -3.85 -4.45
N GLN A 78 2.10 -3.20 -3.38
CA GLN A 78 1.44 -3.28 -2.08
C GLN A 78 0.04 -2.68 -2.12
N THR A 79 -0.12 -1.49 -2.70
CA THR A 79 -1.42 -0.84 -2.86
C THR A 79 -2.40 -1.70 -3.68
N LYS A 80 -1.95 -2.26 -4.80
CA LYS A 80 -2.75 -3.19 -5.60
C LYS A 80 -3.25 -4.35 -4.76
N LYS A 81 -2.36 -4.98 -3.98
CA LYS A 81 -2.71 -6.13 -3.14
C LYS A 81 -3.77 -5.78 -2.08
N VAL A 82 -3.64 -4.61 -1.43
CA VAL A 82 -4.65 -4.13 -0.47
C VAL A 82 -6.01 -3.93 -1.14
N LEU A 83 -6.03 -3.34 -2.34
CA LEU A 83 -7.26 -3.15 -3.11
C LEU A 83 -7.90 -4.49 -3.50
N GLU A 84 -7.12 -5.47 -3.93
CA GLU A 84 -7.62 -6.82 -4.26
C GLU A 84 -8.24 -7.51 -3.03
N ILE A 85 -7.60 -7.42 -1.86
CA ILE A 85 -8.13 -7.96 -0.61
C ILE A 85 -9.45 -7.28 -0.25
N LYS A 86 -9.50 -5.95 -0.24
CA LYS A 86 -10.73 -5.19 0.08
C LYS A 86 -11.86 -5.49 -0.89
N LYS A 87 -11.57 -5.55 -2.19
CA LYS A 87 -12.52 -5.96 -3.21
C LYS A 87 -13.12 -7.34 -2.90
N ASN A 88 -12.27 -8.33 -2.60
CA ASN A 88 -12.73 -9.69 -2.31
C ASN A 88 -13.54 -9.78 -1.02
N GLN A 89 -13.16 -9.02 0.02
CA GLN A 89 -13.93 -8.90 1.26
C GLN A 89 -15.34 -8.33 0.99
N LEU A 90 -15.44 -7.25 0.22
CA LEU A 90 -16.73 -6.64 -0.15
C LEU A 90 -17.60 -7.58 -0.99
N LEU A 91 -17.00 -8.26 -1.98
CA LEU A 91 -17.71 -9.24 -2.79
C LEU A 91 -18.21 -10.42 -1.94
N LYS A 92 -17.43 -10.86 -0.95
CA LYS A 92 -17.86 -11.91 -0.02
C LYS A 92 -19.02 -11.40 0.86
N SER A 93 -18.87 -10.23 1.48
CA SER A 93 -19.90 -9.65 2.35
C SER A 93 -21.23 -9.39 1.65
N SER A 94 -21.21 -9.10 0.34
CA SER A 94 -22.45 -8.91 -0.44
C SER A 94 -23.21 -10.20 -0.71
N ARG A 95 -22.54 -11.36 -0.66
CA ARG A 95 -23.13 -12.67 -1.00
C ARG A 95 -23.67 -13.41 0.22
N VAL A 96 -23.07 -13.21 1.40
CA VAL A 96 -23.51 -13.89 2.62
C VAL A 96 -24.82 -13.30 3.15
N THR A 97 -25.65 -14.12 3.75
CA THR A 97 -26.85 -13.70 4.46
C THR A 97 -26.54 -13.45 5.93
N ASP A 98 -27.40 -12.67 6.60
CA ASP A 98 -27.26 -12.42 8.04
C ASP A 98 -27.50 -13.74 8.80
N PHE A 99 -26.66 -14.04 9.80
CA PHE A 99 -26.66 -15.29 10.57
C PHE A 99 -26.43 -16.58 9.76
N GLU A 100 -25.87 -16.46 8.55
CA GLU A 100 -25.44 -17.62 7.77
C GLU A 100 -24.27 -18.32 8.45
N ILE A 101 -24.34 -19.66 8.55
CA ILE A 101 -23.26 -20.48 9.09
C ILE A 101 -22.82 -21.48 8.01
N GLU A 102 -21.53 -21.51 7.71
CA GLU A 102 -20.96 -22.44 6.74
C GLU A 102 -19.66 -23.07 7.24
N ILE A 103 -19.31 -24.24 6.70
CA ILE A 103 -18.00 -24.84 6.91
C ILE A 103 -17.09 -24.42 5.76
N VAL A 104 -16.03 -23.70 6.09
CA VAL A 104 -15.06 -23.19 5.11
C VAL A 104 -13.75 -23.95 5.24
N GLU A 105 -13.22 -24.43 4.13
CA GLU A 105 -11.88 -24.99 4.09
C GLU A 105 -10.86 -23.85 3.93
N ARG A 106 -9.93 -23.71 4.89
CA ARG A 106 -8.87 -22.69 4.89
C ARG A 106 -7.51 -23.32 4.67
N GLN A 107 -6.60 -22.59 4.04
CA GLN A 107 -5.19 -22.92 3.94
C GLN A 107 -4.43 -22.39 5.15
N ASP A 108 -3.17 -22.82 5.30
CA ASP A 108 -2.28 -22.29 6.34
C ASP A 108 -2.19 -20.76 6.25
N GLU A 109 -2.46 -20.11 7.37
CA GLU A 109 -2.42 -18.65 7.49
C GLU A 109 -1.60 -18.25 8.72
N TYR A 110 -0.69 -17.30 8.57
CA TYR A 110 0.09 -16.76 9.68
C TYR A 110 -0.59 -15.52 10.22
N LEU A 111 -0.84 -15.52 11.51
CA LEU A 111 -1.48 -14.42 12.22
C LEU A 111 -0.47 -13.75 13.13
N LEU A 112 -0.31 -12.45 13.02
CA LEU A 112 0.38 -11.65 14.04
C LEU A 112 -0.66 -11.29 15.09
N VAL A 113 -0.44 -11.75 16.32
CA VAL A 113 -1.37 -11.56 17.43
C VAL A 113 -0.84 -10.58 18.45
N SER A 114 -1.74 -9.83 19.06
CA SER A 114 -1.50 -9.18 20.33
C SER A 114 -2.01 -10.09 21.45
N ASN A 115 -1.30 -10.13 22.54
CA ASN A 115 -1.75 -10.84 23.74
C ASN A 115 -2.22 -9.84 24.81
N GLU A 116 -2.78 -8.71 24.38
CA GLU A 116 -3.34 -7.68 25.24
C GLU A 116 -4.84 -7.86 25.30
N PRO A 117 -5.40 -8.35 26.42
CA PRO A 117 -6.84 -8.49 26.59
C PRO A 117 -7.53 -7.11 26.57
N PHE A 118 -8.73 -7.07 26.04
CA PHE A 118 -9.55 -5.86 26.04
C PHE A 118 -11.03 -6.19 26.18
N VAL A 119 -11.80 -5.21 26.62
CA VAL A 119 -13.27 -5.30 26.73
C VAL A 119 -13.89 -4.79 25.44
N GLN A 120 -14.93 -5.44 24.98
CA GLN A 120 -15.74 -4.98 23.84
C GLN A 120 -16.14 -3.51 24.04
N TYR A 121 -16.03 -2.72 22.97
CA TYR A 121 -16.32 -1.26 22.93
C TYR A 121 -15.27 -0.33 23.52
N ASP A 122 -14.17 -0.79 24.08
CA ASP A 122 -13.06 0.08 24.41
C ASP A 122 -12.22 0.45 23.18
N VAL A 123 -12.88 1.20 22.28
CA VAL A 123 -12.30 1.59 20.98
C VAL A 123 -11.04 2.43 21.16
N LYS A 124 -10.92 3.16 22.25
CA LYS A 124 -9.76 4.03 22.49
C LYS A 124 -8.51 3.19 22.78
N GLU A 125 -8.59 2.25 23.70
CA GLU A 125 -7.49 1.32 24.01
C GLU A 125 -7.09 0.51 22.78
N ILE A 126 -8.07 0.01 22.01
CA ILE A 126 -7.82 -0.74 20.77
C ILE A 126 -7.05 0.12 19.76
N LEU A 127 -7.45 1.37 19.54
CA LEU A 127 -6.81 2.26 18.58
C LEU A 127 -5.40 2.67 19.02
N GLU A 128 -5.19 2.98 20.30
CA GLU A 128 -3.88 3.30 20.86
C GLU A 128 -2.93 2.10 20.73
N TYR A 129 -3.41 0.90 21.01
CA TYR A 129 -2.64 -0.33 20.84
C TYR A 129 -2.28 -0.58 19.36
N LEU A 130 -3.24 -0.45 18.46
CA LEU A 130 -3.03 -0.66 17.02
C LEU A 130 -1.99 0.31 16.44
N GLN A 131 -1.98 1.55 16.91
CA GLN A 131 -1.00 2.56 16.49
C GLN A 131 0.41 2.26 17.00
N GLN A 132 0.54 1.67 18.18
CA GLN A 132 1.83 1.34 18.79
C GLN A 132 2.40 0.00 18.29
N ALA A 133 1.56 -1.00 18.12
CA ALA A 133 1.97 -2.37 17.84
C ALA A 133 2.14 -2.67 16.34
N TRP A 134 1.38 -1.99 15.50
CA TRP A 134 1.31 -2.28 14.06
C TRP A 134 1.50 -1.01 13.23
N ASN A 135 2.22 -1.16 12.13
CA ASN A 135 2.30 -0.06 11.18
C ASN A 135 0.97 0.08 10.40
N ILE A 136 0.73 1.29 9.91
CA ILE A 136 -0.49 1.64 9.16
C ILE A 136 -0.79 0.71 7.97
N GLU A 137 0.25 0.12 7.35
CA GLU A 137 0.09 -0.78 6.21
C GLU A 137 -0.48 -2.15 6.62
N GLN A 138 -0.08 -2.66 7.78
CA GLN A 138 -0.62 -3.89 8.34
C GLN A 138 -2.10 -3.73 8.70
N TYR A 139 -2.45 -2.58 9.28
CA TYR A 139 -3.83 -2.24 9.64
C TYR A 139 -4.78 -2.10 8.43
N LYS A 140 -4.29 -1.63 7.29
CA LYS A 140 -5.10 -1.47 6.06
C LYS A 140 -5.74 -2.77 5.55
N VAL A 141 -5.16 -3.92 5.87
CA VAL A 141 -5.68 -5.24 5.47
C VAL A 141 -6.90 -5.64 6.31
N GLY A 142 -7.04 -5.06 7.49
CA GLY A 142 -8.06 -5.37 8.48
C GLY A 142 -7.50 -6.17 9.64
N CYS A 143 -8.09 -5.98 10.80
CA CYS A 143 -7.78 -6.74 12.00
C CYS A 143 -9.02 -7.51 12.45
N GLY A 144 -8.80 -8.54 13.24
CA GLY A 144 -9.83 -9.28 13.98
C GLY A 144 -9.49 -9.32 15.45
N SER A 145 -10.45 -9.70 16.26
CA SER A 145 -10.27 -10.05 17.65
C SER A 145 -10.40 -11.57 17.83
N TYR A 146 -9.81 -12.09 18.90
CA TYR A 146 -9.97 -13.49 19.24
C TYR A 146 -10.33 -13.65 20.72
N ILE A 147 -11.05 -14.72 20.98
CA ILE A 147 -11.56 -15.10 22.31
C ILE A 147 -11.32 -16.59 22.52
N SER A 148 -10.92 -16.97 23.71
CA SER A 148 -10.68 -18.38 24.05
C SER A 148 -11.99 -19.16 24.17
N ILE A 149 -11.92 -20.45 23.85
CA ILE A 149 -13.06 -21.34 23.94
C ILE A 149 -13.61 -21.48 25.38
N ASP A 150 -12.74 -21.30 26.37
CA ASP A 150 -13.14 -21.36 27.77
C ASP A 150 -14.01 -20.15 28.17
N LYS A 151 -13.71 -18.96 27.65
CA LYS A 151 -14.56 -17.79 27.83
C LYS A 151 -15.92 -17.99 27.15
N ILE A 152 -15.92 -18.52 25.92
CA ILE A 152 -17.16 -18.84 25.19
C ILE A 152 -18.03 -19.84 26.01
N LYS A 153 -17.44 -20.90 26.55
CA LYS A 153 -18.15 -21.88 27.38
C LYS A 153 -18.73 -21.29 28.68
N ASN A 154 -18.11 -20.20 29.17
CA ASN A 154 -18.57 -19.49 30.36
C ASN A 154 -19.53 -18.34 30.03
N ASN A 155 -20.00 -18.23 28.78
CA ASN A 155 -20.83 -17.13 28.27
C ASN A 155 -20.19 -15.74 28.43
N ASP A 156 -18.86 -15.66 28.43
CA ASP A 156 -18.12 -14.41 28.45
C ASP A 156 -17.76 -14.01 27.00
N PHE A 157 -18.58 -13.17 26.40
CA PHE A 157 -18.42 -12.69 25.04
C PHE A 157 -17.90 -11.25 24.97
N GLU A 158 -17.65 -10.61 26.11
CA GLU A 158 -17.24 -9.21 26.20
C GLU A 158 -15.72 -9.04 26.38
N HIS A 159 -15.03 -10.04 26.95
CA HIS A 159 -13.60 -9.98 27.25
C HIS A 159 -12.81 -10.77 26.19
N TYR A 160 -12.20 -10.04 25.25
CA TYR A 160 -11.35 -10.61 24.23
C TYR A 160 -9.93 -10.87 24.76
N ASP A 161 -9.28 -11.92 24.24
CA ASP A 161 -7.89 -12.25 24.62
C ASP A 161 -6.86 -11.46 23.84
N GLY A 162 -7.26 -10.82 22.74
CA GLY A 162 -6.41 -9.93 21.96
C GLY A 162 -6.90 -9.70 20.54
N LEU A 163 -6.07 -9.02 19.79
CA LEU A 163 -6.29 -8.72 18.39
C LEU A 163 -5.35 -9.52 17.50
N PHE A 164 -5.73 -9.70 16.24
CA PHE A 164 -4.86 -10.32 15.25
C PHE A 164 -4.97 -9.61 13.89
N ILE A 165 -3.90 -9.74 13.09
CA ILE A 165 -3.90 -9.43 11.67
C ILE A 165 -3.36 -10.62 10.89
N SER A 166 -3.90 -10.83 9.70
CA SER A 166 -3.39 -11.81 8.76
C SER A 166 -2.08 -11.33 8.13
N LEU A 167 -1.05 -12.18 8.17
CA LEU A 167 0.24 -11.90 7.56
C LEU A 167 0.26 -12.43 6.11
N GLN A 168 0.65 -11.57 5.20
CA GLN A 168 0.70 -11.87 3.77
C GLN A 168 1.81 -12.85 3.37
N ASN A 169 2.83 -13.00 4.21
CA ASN A 169 3.96 -13.88 3.97
C ASN A 169 4.27 -14.68 5.23
N LYS A 170 4.81 -15.87 5.03
CA LYS A 170 5.32 -16.70 6.12
C LYS A 170 6.33 -15.92 6.94
N ARG A 171 6.04 -15.72 8.22
CA ARG A 171 6.95 -15.09 9.18
C ARG A 171 7.02 -15.95 10.44
N TYR A 172 8.16 -15.92 11.09
CA TYR A 172 8.36 -16.53 12.39
C TYR A 172 8.64 -15.42 13.40
N GLY A 173 8.11 -15.52 14.59
CA GLY A 173 8.31 -14.55 15.66
C GLY A 173 7.52 -14.89 16.91
N LYS A 174 7.83 -14.23 18.01
CA LYS A 174 7.24 -14.52 19.33
C LYS A 174 5.70 -14.39 19.36
N ASN A 175 5.14 -13.52 18.53
CA ASN A 175 3.71 -13.21 18.49
C ASN A 175 3.08 -13.63 17.15
N VAL A 176 3.64 -14.64 16.48
CA VAL A 176 3.09 -15.16 15.23
C VAL A 176 2.51 -16.54 15.48
N LEU A 177 1.20 -16.69 15.23
CA LEU A 177 0.49 -17.96 15.29
C LEU A 177 0.26 -18.50 13.89
N LEU A 178 0.31 -19.82 13.76
CA LEU A 178 -0.11 -20.53 12.56
C LEU A 178 -1.58 -20.96 12.73
N GLN A 179 -2.47 -20.42 11.94
CA GLN A 179 -3.79 -21.00 11.70
C GLN A 179 -3.63 -22.10 10.66
N SER A 180 -3.64 -23.34 11.11
CA SER A 180 -3.37 -24.49 10.25
C SER A 180 -4.48 -24.70 9.22
N LYS A 181 -4.09 -25.25 8.05
CA LYS A 181 -5.04 -25.74 7.07
C LYS A 181 -6.08 -26.68 7.71
N GLY A 182 -7.34 -26.47 7.39
CA GLY A 182 -8.43 -27.29 7.93
C GLY A 182 -9.81 -26.75 7.60
N LYS A 183 -10.81 -27.41 8.18
CA LYS A 183 -12.21 -27.00 8.11
C LYS A 183 -12.55 -26.14 9.32
N TYR A 184 -13.12 -24.98 9.06
CA TYR A 184 -13.49 -23.99 10.07
C TYR A 184 -14.98 -23.71 9.96
N LEU A 185 -15.67 -23.66 11.09
CA LEU A 185 -17.02 -23.14 11.16
C LEU A 185 -16.97 -21.62 11.08
N CYS A 186 -17.67 -21.03 10.13
CA CYS A 186 -17.73 -19.59 9.93
C CYS A 186 -19.17 -19.12 10.03
N GLY A 187 -19.42 -18.18 10.95
CA GLY A 187 -20.69 -17.48 11.04
C GLY A 187 -20.55 -16.05 10.51
N TYR A 188 -21.59 -15.52 9.90
CA TYR A 188 -21.63 -14.19 9.32
C TYR A 188 -22.72 -13.35 9.94
N VAL A 189 -22.39 -12.15 10.39
CA VAL A 189 -23.33 -11.18 10.96
C VAL A 189 -23.21 -9.87 10.17
N LYS A 190 -24.36 -9.30 9.82
CA LYS A 190 -24.44 -7.98 9.19
C LYS A 190 -24.91 -6.95 10.24
N GLY A 191 -24.16 -5.85 10.35
CA GLY A 191 -24.48 -4.75 11.25
C GLY A 191 -23.53 -4.66 12.43
N ASP A 192 -24.08 -4.32 13.59
CA ASP A 192 -23.30 -4.01 14.78
C ASP A 192 -22.75 -5.25 15.49
N TRP A 193 -21.70 -5.05 16.25
CA TRP A 193 -20.95 -6.10 16.97
C TRP A 193 -21.76 -6.80 18.07
N ASP A 194 -22.76 -6.15 18.62
CA ASP A 194 -23.66 -6.70 19.64
C ASP A 194 -24.39 -7.98 19.19
N LYS A 195 -24.56 -8.15 17.89
CA LYS A 195 -25.17 -9.35 17.30
C LYS A 195 -24.26 -10.58 17.29
N ILE A 196 -22.95 -10.42 17.48
CA ILE A 196 -22.00 -11.54 17.39
C ILE A 196 -22.27 -12.62 18.46
N ALA A 197 -22.69 -12.20 19.65
CA ALA A 197 -23.02 -13.13 20.75
C ALA A 197 -24.10 -14.17 20.39
N VAL A 198 -24.94 -13.89 19.39
CA VAL A 198 -26.00 -14.80 18.91
C VAL A 198 -25.42 -15.98 18.10
N LEU A 199 -24.17 -15.86 17.59
CA LEU A 199 -23.50 -16.90 16.81
C LEU A 199 -22.76 -17.94 17.67
N TYR A 200 -22.55 -17.66 18.94
CA TYR A 200 -21.89 -18.54 19.88
C TYR A 200 -22.94 -19.33 20.66
#